data_7953df76f61edb07fe93870b07e09f7e
#
_entry.id   7953df76f61edb07fe93870b07e09f7e
#
_cell.length_a   1.000
_cell.length_b   1.000
_cell.length_c   1.000
_cell.angle_alpha   90.00
_cell.angle_beta   90.00
_cell.angle_gamma   90.00
#
_symmetry.space_group_name_H-M   'P 1'
#
loop_
_entity.id
_entity.type
_entity.pdbx_description
1 polymer ?
#
loop_
_entity_poly.entity_id
_entity_poly.type
_entity_poly.pdbx_seq_one_letter_code
_entity_poly.pdbx_strand_id
1 'polypeptide(L)'
;MKHYEVEILDAKTKDKLCFLDKVEPNATIGEIKSMFHKSHPQFYPARQSIRLDPKGKSLKDEDVLQHLPVGTTATFYFRDLGAQISWVTVFLTEYTGPLVIYLMFYFRVPFIYAPKYDFTTTWPVCVFLXXXXYVKRLLETLFVHRFSHGTMPLRNIFKNCTYYWGFAAWMAYYINHPLYTPPIYGEQQIRLALIVFILLPSIFSGSKTRKIPYPTKNPFTWIFLLVSCPNYTYELGSWLGFTLMTQCLPVAFFTLVGFIQMTVWAKGKHRSYLKEFRDYPPLRSPILPFVL
;
A
#
# COMPACT_ATOMS: atom_id res chain seq x y z
N MET A 1 30.30 33.55 -3.60
CA MET A 1 29.08 32.73 -3.82
C MET A 1 27.91 33.33 -3.06
N LYS A 2 26.73 33.41 -3.73
CA LYS A 2 25.54 33.99 -3.13
C LYS A 2 24.88 32.92 -2.26
N HIS A 3 24.82 33.14 -0.95
CA HIS A 3 24.17 32.19 -0.03
C HIS A 3 22.71 32.62 0.19
N TYR A 4 21.86 31.62 0.46
CA TYR A 4 20.46 31.83 0.81
C TYR A 4 20.29 31.82 2.32
N GLU A 5 19.37 32.62 2.81
CA GLU A 5 18.90 32.58 4.20
C GLU A 5 17.53 31.92 4.21
N VAL A 6 17.35 30.94 5.08
CA VAL A 6 16.10 30.18 5.16
C VAL A 6 15.49 30.35 6.53
N GLU A 7 14.26 30.86 6.57
CA GLU A 7 13.48 31.04 7.78
C GLU A 7 12.36 29.99 7.79
N ILE A 8 12.24 29.28 8.88
CA ILE A 8 11.21 28.22 9.03
C ILE A 8 10.24 28.64 10.12
N LEU A 9 8.98 28.82 9.75
CA LEU A 9 7.88 29.23 10.64
C LEU A 9 6.91 28.07 10.84
N ASP A 10 6.24 28.04 11.99
CA ASP A 10 5.15 27.10 12.24
C ASP A 10 3.97 27.45 11.33
N ALA A 11 3.41 26.46 10.64
CA ALA A 11 2.32 26.70 9.68
C ALA A 11 1.02 27.16 10.34
N LYS A 12 0.82 26.83 11.62
CA LYS A 12 -0.38 27.21 12.36
C LYS A 12 -0.21 28.54 13.10
N THR A 13 0.84 28.64 13.93
CA THR A 13 1.04 29.79 14.82
C THR A 13 1.82 30.91 14.18
N LYS A 14 2.55 30.62 13.08
CA LYS A 14 3.47 31.56 12.39
C LYS A 14 4.68 31.93 13.23
N ASP A 15 4.92 31.24 14.34
CA ASP A 15 6.09 31.45 15.17
C ASP A 15 7.35 31.01 14.45
N LYS A 16 8.42 31.78 14.60
CA LYS A 16 9.72 31.44 14.04
C LYS A 16 10.32 30.26 14.80
N LEU A 17 10.56 29.16 14.09
CA LEU A 17 11.14 27.95 14.69
C LEU A 17 12.65 27.87 14.48
N CYS A 18 13.10 28.29 13.29
CA CYS A 18 14.51 28.10 12.92
C CYS A 18 14.91 29.12 11.88
N PHE A 19 16.17 29.56 11.94
CA PHE A 19 16.78 30.40 10.92
C PHE A 19 18.08 29.73 10.49
N LEU A 20 18.20 29.43 9.20
CA LEU A 20 19.37 28.80 8.61
C LEU A 20 20.11 29.85 7.78
N ASP A 21 21.32 30.17 8.19
CA ASP A 21 22.21 31.09 7.51
C ASP A 21 23.10 30.31 6.55
N LYS A 22 23.53 30.98 5.47
CA LYS A 22 24.51 30.43 4.52
C LYS A 22 24.12 29.09 3.90
N VAL A 23 22.85 28.97 3.49
CA VAL A 23 22.37 27.78 2.77
C VAL A 23 22.78 27.91 1.30
N GLU A 24 23.36 26.86 0.73
CA GLU A 24 23.79 26.86 -0.67
C GLU A 24 22.59 26.90 -1.60
N PRO A 25 22.70 27.63 -2.75
CA PRO A 25 21.58 27.70 -3.71
C PRO A 25 21.12 26.34 -4.25
N ASN A 26 22.05 25.37 -4.37
CA ASN A 26 21.76 24.04 -4.88
C ASN A 26 21.32 23.07 -3.80
N ALA A 27 21.12 23.53 -2.56
CA ALA A 27 20.63 22.68 -1.48
C ALA A 27 19.21 22.19 -1.77
N THR A 28 18.95 20.92 -1.45
CA THR A 28 17.62 20.33 -1.61
C THR A 28 16.78 20.55 -0.35
N ILE A 29 15.48 20.39 -0.48
CA ILE A 29 14.58 20.46 0.68
C ILE A 29 14.91 19.36 1.69
N GLY A 30 15.38 18.18 1.22
CA GLY A 30 15.87 17.13 2.11
C GLY A 30 17.04 17.57 2.98
N GLU A 31 17.98 18.34 2.40
CA GLU A 31 19.12 18.91 3.15
C GLU A 31 18.65 19.95 4.16
N ILE A 32 17.66 20.77 3.78
CA ILE A 32 17.07 21.78 4.69
C ILE A 32 16.39 21.08 5.88
N LYS A 33 15.67 19.97 5.62
CA LYS A 33 15.04 19.16 6.67
C LYS A 33 16.10 18.60 7.63
N SER A 34 17.25 18.16 7.10
CA SER A 34 18.36 17.66 7.92
C SER A 34 18.96 18.75 8.80
N MET A 35 19.12 19.96 8.26
CA MET A 35 19.60 21.10 9.03
C MET A 35 18.62 21.48 10.14
N PHE A 36 17.32 21.48 9.85
CA PHE A 36 16.29 21.76 10.84
C PHE A 36 16.28 20.69 11.93
N HIS A 37 16.49 19.43 11.57
CA HIS A 37 16.57 18.32 12.52
C HIS A 37 17.72 18.47 13.50
N LYS A 38 18.86 19.02 13.06
CA LYS A 38 20.02 19.24 13.93
C LYS A 38 19.71 20.19 15.09
N SER A 39 18.88 21.22 14.82
CA SER A 39 18.47 22.18 15.87
C SER A 39 17.22 21.72 16.61
N HIS A 40 16.43 20.83 16.03
CA HIS A 40 15.17 20.32 16.59
C HIS A 40 15.14 18.79 16.45
N PRO A 41 15.89 18.06 17.33
CA PRO A 41 16.03 16.60 17.16
C PRO A 41 14.73 15.81 17.21
N GLN A 42 13.67 16.34 17.83
CA GLN A 42 12.38 15.68 17.92
C GLN A 42 11.67 15.60 16.56
N PHE A 43 12.04 16.46 15.62
CA PHE A 43 11.44 16.50 14.28
C PHE A 43 12.41 15.92 13.25
N TYR A 44 12.49 14.59 13.16
CA TYR A 44 13.34 13.95 12.15
C TYR A 44 12.78 14.22 10.73
N PRO A 45 13.60 14.13 9.67
CA PRO A 45 13.18 14.59 8.32
C PRO A 45 11.87 14.02 7.83
N ALA A 46 11.58 12.72 8.06
CA ALA A 46 10.34 12.09 7.61
C ALA A 46 9.10 12.70 8.29
N ARG A 47 9.28 13.27 9.48
CA ARG A 47 8.20 13.88 10.25
C ARG A 47 7.88 15.30 9.81
N GLN A 48 8.76 15.92 9.03
CA GLN A 48 8.66 17.31 8.62
C GLN A 48 7.89 17.46 7.31
N SER A 49 6.92 18.38 7.29
CA SER A 49 6.30 18.88 6.05
C SER A 49 6.72 20.32 5.88
N ILE A 50 7.55 20.59 4.86
CA ILE A 50 8.03 21.94 4.54
C ILE A 50 7.24 22.45 3.35
N ARG A 51 6.67 23.66 3.48
CA ARG A 51 5.76 24.26 2.50
C ARG A 51 6.14 25.69 2.21
N LEU A 52 5.82 26.14 1.00
CA LEU A 52 5.97 27.56 0.62
C LEU A 52 4.83 28.42 1.20
N ASP A 53 3.69 27.79 1.45
CA ASP A 53 2.45 28.45 1.91
C ASP A 53 1.87 27.61 3.05
N PRO A 54 1.37 28.22 4.13
CA PRO A 54 0.83 27.42 5.25
C PRO A 54 -0.25 26.42 4.86
N LYS A 55 -1.03 26.74 3.82
CA LYS A 55 -2.09 25.85 3.32
C LYS A 55 -1.70 25.16 2.01
N GLY A 56 -0.47 25.33 1.57
CA GLY A 56 0.03 24.75 0.32
C GLY A 56 0.43 23.29 0.45
N LYS A 57 0.84 22.74 -0.67
CA LYS A 57 1.34 21.36 -0.73
C LYS A 57 2.75 21.26 -0.14
N SER A 58 3.06 20.12 0.45
CA SER A 58 4.42 19.81 0.91
C SER A 58 5.39 19.78 -0.28
N LEU A 59 6.55 20.40 -0.09
CA LEU A 59 7.65 20.33 -1.06
C LEU A 59 8.26 18.93 -1.02
N LYS A 60 8.75 18.48 -2.16
CA LYS A 60 9.44 17.19 -2.28
C LYS A 60 10.89 17.34 -1.80
N ASP A 61 11.46 16.27 -1.23
CA ASP A 61 12.82 16.28 -0.73
C ASP A 61 13.86 16.59 -1.81
N GLU A 62 13.58 16.23 -3.06
CA GLU A 62 14.47 16.46 -4.20
C GLU A 62 14.32 17.85 -4.82
N ASP A 63 13.37 18.66 -4.38
CA ASP A 63 13.24 20.05 -4.86
C ASP A 63 14.47 20.86 -4.44
N VAL A 64 15.02 21.63 -5.39
CA VAL A 64 16.22 22.44 -5.18
C VAL A 64 15.81 23.87 -4.87
N LEU A 65 16.48 24.45 -3.86
CA LEU A 65 16.15 25.80 -3.33
C LEU A 65 16.12 26.87 -4.42
N GLN A 66 17.12 26.91 -5.28
CA GLN A 66 17.22 27.93 -6.33
C GLN A 66 16.15 27.81 -7.40
N HIS A 67 15.50 26.66 -7.54
CA HIS A 67 14.45 26.44 -8.55
C HIS A 67 13.05 26.74 -8.00
N LEU A 68 12.94 27.07 -6.72
CA LEU A 68 11.67 27.42 -6.10
C LEU A 68 11.40 28.93 -6.29
N PRO A 69 10.11 29.34 -6.28
CA PRO A 69 9.76 30.77 -6.42
C PRO A 69 9.99 31.53 -5.12
N VAL A 70 11.26 31.60 -4.70
CA VAL A 70 11.68 32.27 -3.47
C VAL A 70 12.88 33.18 -3.76
N GLY A 71 13.00 34.24 -2.98
CA GLY A 71 14.18 35.13 -3.03
C GLY A 71 15.33 34.56 -2.22
N THR A 72 16.40 35.37 -2.09
CA THR A 72 17.59 34.98 -1.32
C THR A 72 17.29 34.84 0.16
N THR A 73 16.19 35.43 0.65
CA THR A 73 15.67 35.19 2.00
C THR A 73 14.36 34.41 1.83
N ALA A 74 14.45 33.09 1.98
CA ALA A 74 13.29 32.20 1.76
C ALA A 74 12.57 31.93 3.08
N THR A 75 11.24 31.97 3.04
CA THR A 75 10.38 31.66 4.18
C THR A 75 9.63 30.39 3.89
N PHE A 76 9.79 29.37 4.74
CA PHE A 76 9.08 28.12 4.64
C PHE A 76 8.23 27.90 5.87
N TYR A 77 7.17 27.10 5.68
CA TYR A 77 6.23 26.77 6.75
C TYR A 77 6.34 25.30 7.10
N PHE A 78 6.50 25.02 8.37
CA PHE A 78 6.68 23.67 8.91
C PHE A 78 5.38 23.17 9.51
N ARG A 79 5.06 21.92 9.20
CA ARG A 79 3.96 21.21 9.85
C ARG A 79 4.47 19.84 10.30
N ASP A 80 4.17 19.50 11.56
CA ASP A 80 4.52 18.20 12.12
C ASP A 80 3.54 17.14 11.63
N LEU A 81 4.06 16.14 10.94
CA LEU A 81 3.25 15.03 10.42
C LEU A 81 2.97 13.96 11.48
N GLY A 82 3.62 14.07 12.65
CA GLY A 82 3.55 13.07 13.71
C GLY A 82 4.54 11.92 13.45
N ALA A 83 4.54 10.95 14.34
CA ALA A 83 5.41 9.78 14.20
C ALA A 83 5.14 9.07 12.88
N GLN A 84 6.20 8.68 12.18
CA GLN A 84 6.13 8.10 10.84
C GLN A 84 6.66 6.67 10.85
N ILE A 85 6.17 5.86 9.90
CA ILE A 85 6.61 4.48 9.71
C ILE A 85 6.82 4.26 8.21
N SER A 86 7.89 3.55 7.85
CA SER A 86 8.21 3.29 6.45
C SER A 86 7.20 2.32 5.82
N TRP A 87 6.97 2.47 4.52
CA TRP A 87 6.04 1.60 3.79
C TRP A 87 6.48 0.14 3.84
N VAL A 88 7.80 -0.15 3.83
CA VAL A 88 8.30 -1.52 3.94
C VAL A 88 7.84 -2.14 5.27
N THR A 89 8.03 -1.42 6.37
CA THR A 89 7.62 -1.89 7.70
C THR A 89 6.10 -2.08 7.76
N VAL A 90 5.34 -1.16 7.16
CA VAL A 90 3.88 -1.26 7.10
C VAL A 90 3.47 -2.59 6.44
N PHE A 91 3.98 -2.85 5.22
CA PHE A 91 3.61 -4.05 4.48
C PHE A 91 4.07 -5.34 5.19
N LEU A 92 5.27 -5.31 5.77
CA LEU A 92 5.75 -6.48 6.54
C LEU A 92 4.84 -6.78 7.73
N THR A 93 4.43 -5.74 8.46
CA THR A 93 3.52 -5.90 9.61
C THR A 93 2.14 -6.38 9.17
N GLU A 94 1.61 -5.78 8.09
CA GLU A 94 0.28 -6.13 7.56
C GLU A 94 0.19 -7.57 7.08
N TYR A 95 1.29 -8.17 6.61
CA TYR A 95 1.28 -9.54 6.11
C TYR A 95 1.85 -10.56 7.09
N THR A 96 2.75 -10.17 8.00
CA THR A 96 3.27 -11.08 9.03
C THR A 96 2.20 -11.45 10.04
N GLY A 97 1.39 -10.48 10.47
CA GLY A 97 0.29 -10.73 11.40
C GLY A 97 -0.68 -11.79 10.91
N PRO A 98 -1.25 -11.60 9.70
CA PRO A 98 -2.14 -12.62 9.13
C PRO A 98 -1.49 -13.99 8.97
N LEU A 99 -0.20 -14.05 8.60
CA LEU A 99 0.51 -15.33 8.49
C LEU A 99 0.56 -16.05 9.84
N VAL A 100 0.96 -15.36 10.91
CA VAL A 100 1.02 -15.94 12.26
C VAL A 100 -0.38 -16.36 12.71
N ILE A 101 -1.38 -15.49 12.53
CA ILE A 101 -2.77 -15.79 12.92
C ILE A 101 -3.26 -17.02 12.16
N TYR A 102 -3.02 -17.06 10.84
CA TYR A 102 -3.45 -18.20 10.02
C TYR A 102 -2.81 -19.51 10.49
N LEU A 103 -1.53 -19.49 10.80
CA LEU A 103 -0.83 -20.69 11.29
C LEU A 103 -1.38 -21.17 12.64
N MET A 104 -1.78 -20.24 13.52
CA MET A 104 -2.43 -20.59 14.79
C MET A 104 -3.73 -21.38 14.56
N PHE A 105 -4.54 -20.93 13.60
CA PHE A 105 -5.78 -21.66 13.24
C PHE A 105 -5.48 -22.94 12.48
N TYR A 106 -4.50 -22.94 11.60
CA TYR A 106 -4.11 -24.11 10.81
C TYR A 106 -3.68 -25.26 11.71
N PHE A 107 -2.86 -24.97 12.72
CA PHE A 107 -2.41 -25.97 13.69
C PHE A 107 -3.42 -26.21 14.80
N ARG A 108 -4.58 -25.53 14.71
CA ARG A 108 -5.68 -25.69 15.67
C ARG A 108 -5.18 -25.60 17.11
N VAL A 109 -4.48 -24.50 17.41
CA VAL A 109 -3.93 -24.22 18.74
C VAL A 109 -5.05 -24.37 19.78
N PRO A 110 -4.78 -24.99 20.95
CA PRO A 110 -5.79 -25.15 21.98
C PRO A 110 -6.50 -23.84 22.34
N PHE A 111 -7.75 -23.94 22.73
CA PHE A 111 -8.65 -22.85 23.14
C PHE A 111 -9.28 -22.08 21.97
N ILE A 112 -8.82 -22.28 20.73
CA ILE A 112 -9.43 -21.61 19.56
C ILE A 112 -10.74 -22.30 19.17
N TYR A 113 -10.72 -23.65 19.14
CA TYR A 113 -11.90 -24.45 18.81
C TYR A 113 -12.34 -25.26 20.03
N ALA A 114 -13.65 -25.55 20.12
CA ALA A 114 -14.18 -26.37 21.22
C ALA A 114 -13.55 -27.78 21.19
N PRO A 115 -13.23 -28.35 22.37
CA PRO A 115 -12.57 -29.65 22.42
C PRO A 115 -13.42 -30.82 21.94
N LYS A 116 -14.71 -30.63 21.78
CA LYS A 116 -15.65 -31.65 21.31
C LYS A 116 -15.49 -32.05 19.85
N TYR A 117 -14.76 -31.22 19.05
CA TYR A 117 -14.63 -31.48 17.62
C TYR A 117 -13.51 -32.50 17.36
N ASP A 118 -13.72 -33.26 16.28
CA ASP A 118 -12.71 -34.23 15.81
C ASP A 118 -11.66 -33.49 15.00
N PHE A 119 -10.41 -33.49 15.49
CA PHE A 119 -9.30 -32.81 14.86
C PHE A 119 -8.47 -33.71 13.95
N THR A 120 -8.95 -34.93 13.65
CA THR A 120 -8.26 -35.83 12.74
C THR A 120 -8.61 -35.62 11.27
N THR A 121 -9.57 -34.74 10.97
CA THR A 121 -9.98 -34.45 9.60
C THR A 121 -8.83 -33.86 8.80
N THR A 122 -8.69 -34.29 7.55
CA THR A 122 -7.66 -33.80 6.64
C THR A 122 -8.02 -32.37 6.15
N TRP A 123 -6.96 -31.57 5.95
CA TRP A 123 -7.14 -30.21 5.45
C TRP A 123 -7.37 -30.20 3.94
N PRO A 124 -8.37 -29.45 3.46
CA PRO A 124 -8.50 -29.23 2.01
C PRO A 124 -7.33 -28.41 1.45
N VAL A 125 -7.12 -28.51 0.15
CA VAL A 125 -6.03 -27.79 -0.53
C VAL A 125 -6.13 -26.27 -0.33
N CYS A 126 -7.34 -25.73 -0.28
CA CYS A 126 -7.54 -24.29 -0.10
C CYS A 126 -6.94 -23.76 1.21
N VAL A 127 -6.80 -24.64 2.22
CA VAL A 127 -6.22 -24.26 3.52
C VAL A 127 -4.73 -23.91 3.36
N PHE A 128 -4.01 -24.65 2.50
CA PHE A 128 -2.59 -24.39 2.25
C PHE A 128 -2.38 -23.10 1.46
N LEU A 129 -3.31 -22.82 0.61
CA LEU A 129 -3.18 -21.66 -0.25
C LEU A 129 -3.19 -20.31 0.46
N UNK A 130 -3.90 -20.27 1.35
CA UNK A 130 -3.99 -19.06 2.14
C UNK A 130 -2.67 -18.74 2.80
N UNK A 131 -1.93 -19.73 3.16
CA UNK A 131 -0.65 -19.52 3.70
C UNK A 131 0.34 -19.16 2.65
N UNK A 132 0.20 -19.67 1.64
CA UNK A 132 0.99 -19.41 0.53
C UNK A 132 0.83 -17.99 0.02
N UNK A 133 -0.16 -17.50 0.22
CA UNK A 133 -0.45 -16.15 -0.11
C UNK A 133 0.30 -15.19 0.74
N TYR A 134 0.17 -15.34 1.93
CA TYR A 134 0.86 -14.49 2.90
C TYR A 134 2.37 -14.59 2.77
N VAL A 135 2.89 -15.79 2.67
CA VAL A 135 4.34 -15.99 2.47
C VAL A 135 4.80 -15.34 1.17
N LYS A 136 4.06 -15.54 0.10
CA LYS A 136 4.37 -14.91 -1.19
C LYS A 136 4.42 -13.39 -1.07
N ARG A 137 3.41 -12.80 -0.41
CA ARG A 137 3.35 -11.34 -0.23
C ARG A 137 4.53 -10.82 0.58
N LEU A 138 4.96 -11.55 1.60
CA LEU A 138 6.14 -11.17 2.38
C LEU A 138 7.41 -11.21 1.53
N LEU A 139 7.58 -12.27 0.74
CA LEU A 139 8.73 -12.40 -0.14
C LEU A 139 8.73 -11.31 -1.22
N GLU A 140 7.57 -11.00 -1.79
CA GLU A 140 7.42 -9.91 -2.77
C GLU A 140 7.77 -8.56 -2.13
N THR A 141 7.36 -8.33 -0.89
CA THR A 141 7.66 -7.09 -0.18
C THR A 141 9.17 -6.93 0.04
N LEU A 142 9.86 -8.02 0.39
CA LEU A 142 11.29 -7.99 0.67
C LEU A 142 12.15 -7.91 -0.59
N PHE A 143 11.75 -8.59 -1.67
CA PHE A 143 12.66 -8.81 -2.81
C PHE A 143 12.17 -8.26 -4.15
N VAL A 144 10.86 -8.02 -4.31
CA VAL A 144 10.29 -7.62 -5.60
C VAL A 144 9.78 -6.19 -5.59
N HIS A 145 9.02 -5.80 -4.58
CA HIS A 145 8.42 -4.47 -4.52
C HIS A 145 9.49 -3.40 -4.31
N ARG A 146 9.42 -2.35 -5.13
CA ARG A 146 10.27 -1.18 -5.00
C ARG A 146 9.44 -0.06 -4.38
N PHE A 147 9.63 0.15 -3.10
CA PHE A 147 8.94 1.21 -2.40
C PHE A 147 9.65 2.53 -2.60
N SER A 148 8.89 3.59 -2.81
CA SER A 148 9.43 4.94 -2.69
C SER A 148 9.88 5.13 -1.23
N HIS A 149 10.80 6.07 -1.01
CA HIS A 149 11.30 6.37 0.34
C HIS A 149 10.25 7.08 1.19
N GLY A 150 8.98 6.83 0.93
CA GLY A 150 7.89 7.45 1.65
C GLY A 150 7.61 6.76 2.98
N THR A 151 6.90 7.49 3.82
CA THR A 151 6.41 7.03 5.10
C THR A 151 4.92 7.34 5.21
N MET A 152 4.27 6.76 6.22
CA MET A 152 2.91 7.15 6.57
C MET A 152 2.81 7.38 8.07
N PRO A 153 1.81 8.13 8.55
CA PRO A 153 1.63 8.31 10.00
C PRO A 153 1.49 6.97 10.72
N LEU A 154 2.25 6.80 11.79
CA LEU A 154 2.27 5.55 12.57
C LEU A 154 0.86 5.14 13.05
N ARG A 155 0.03 6.12 13.41
CA ARG A 155 -1.35 5.84 13.89
C ARG A 155 -2.18 5.05 12.87
N ASN A 156 -1.89 5.20 11.58
CA ASN A 156 -2.66 4.53 10.53
C ASN A 156 -2.41 3.02 10.49
N ILE A 157 -1.26 2.55 11.00
CA ILE A 157 -0.96 1.12 10.99
C ILE A 157 -1.93 0.34 11.90
N PHE A 158 -2.38 0.95 13.00
CA PHE A 158 -3.34 0.30 13.89
C PHE A 158 -4.66 0.04 13.19
N LYS A 159 -5.15 1.02 12.43
CA LYS A 159 -6.37 0.88 11.63
C LYS A 159 -6.20 -0.22 10.55
N ASN A 160 -5.08 -0.17 9.83
CA ASN A 160 -4.80 -1.15 8.76
C ASN A 160 -4.65 -2.57 9.32
N CYS A 161 -3.92 -2.73 10.43
CA CYS A 161 -3.72 -4.03 11.04
C CYS A 161 -5.01 -4.60 11.60
N THR A 162 -5.87 -3.75 12.19
CA THR A 162 -7.17 -4.20 12.67
C THR A 162 -7.99 -4.79 11.51
N TYR A 163 -7.97 -4.12 10.35
CA TYR A 163 -8.67 -4.61 9.18
C TYR A 163 -8.08 -5.93 8.68
N TYR A 164 -6.78 -5.95 8.38
CA TYR A 164 -6.14 -7.14 7.77
C TYR A 164 -6.07 -8.31 8.73
N TRP A 165 -5.68 -8.07 9.98
CA TRP A 165 -5.55 -9.14 10.97
C TRP A 165 -6.91 -9.66 11.40
N GLY A 166 -7.90 -8.79 11.55
CA GLY A 166 -9.27 -9.17 11.92
C GLY A 166 -9.91 -10.04 10.85
N PHE A 167 -9.81 -9.64 9.59
CA PHE A 167 -10.33 -10.46 8.49
C PHE A 167 -9.57 -11.77 8.35
N ALA A 168 -8.25 -11.75 8.54
CA ALA A 168 -7.43 -12.97 8.49
C ALA A 168 -7.89 -13.96 9.55
N ALA A 169 -8.12 -13.48 10.77
CA ALA A 169 -8.61 -14.33 11.87
C ALA A 169 -9.99 -14.90 11.56
N TRP A 170 -10.90 -14.08 11.05
CA TRP A 170 -12.25 -14.51 10.71
C TRP A 170 -12.26 -15.54 9.59
N MET A 171 -11.51 -15.28 8.51
CA MET A 171 -11.39 -16.23 7.40
C MET A 171 -10.72 -17.52 7.86
N ALA A 172 -9.62 -17.42 8.64
CA ALA A 172 -8.88 -18.58 9.12
C ALA A 172 -9.74 -19.46 10.04
N TYR A 173 -10.53 -18.83 10.91
CA TYR A 173 -11.44 -19.57 11.81
C TYR A 173 -12.40 -20.45 11.00
N TYR A 174 -13.02 -19.88 9.98
CA TYR A 174 -14.01 -20.62 9.15
C TYR A 174 -13.35 -21.72 8.32
N ILE A 175 -12.25 -21.38 7.64
CA ILE A 175 -11.62 -22.31 6.68
C ILE A 175 -10.99 -23.50 7.40
N ASN A 176 -10.42 -23.30 8.59
CA ASN A 176 -9.74 -24.33 9.36
C ASN A 176 -10.67 -25.04 10.35
N HIS A 177 -11.93 -24.65 10.42
CA HIS A 177 -12.87 -25.26 11.36
C HIS A 177 -13.09 -26.73 11.01
N PRO A 178 -13.12 -27.63 12.03
CA PRO A 178 -13.33 -29.06 11.75
C PRO A 178 -14.61 -29.40 10.99
N LEU A 179 -15.64 -28.58 11.10
CA LEU A 179 -16.93 -28.78 10.39
C LEU A 179 -16.97 -28.09 9.03
N TYR A 180 -15.89 -27.43 8.59
CA TYR A 180 -15.86 -26.77 7.28
C TYR A 180 -15.91 -27.84 6.18
N THR A 181 -16.87 -27.68 5.26
CA THR A 181 -17.02 -28.55 4.11
C THR A 181 -16.61 -27.78 2.85
N PRO A 182 -15.51 -28.17 2.19
CA PRO A 182 -15.13 -27.52 0.93
C PRO A 182 -16.17 -27.80 -0.15
N PRO A 183 -16.26 -26.94 -1.17
CA PRO A 183 -17.26 -27.14 -2.24
C PRO A 183 -17.02 -28.45 -2.98
N ILE A 184 -18.12 -29.11 -3.35
CA ILE A 184 -18.11 -30.42 -4.04
C ILE A 184 -18.10 -30.19 -5.57
N TYR A 185 -17.49 -29.15 -6.04
CA TYR A 185 -17.32 -28.90 -7.47
C TYR A 185 -16.04 -29.57 -7.96
N GLY A 186 -16.04 -29.94 -9.21
CA GLY A 186 -14.98 -30.73 -9.78
C GLY A 186 -13.58 -30.12 -9.68
N GLU A 187 -12.56 -30.96 -9.87
CA GLU A 187 -11.15 -30.56 -9.81
C GLU A 187 -10.83 -29.36 -10.70
N GLN A 188 -11.55 -29.21 -11.83
CA GLN A 188 -11.29 -28.13 -12.80
C GLN A 188 -11.54 -26.74 -12.19
N GLN A 189 -12.59 -26.59 -11.36
CA GLN A 189 -12.89 -25.33 -10.69
C GLN A 189 -11.77 -24.96 -9.71
N ILE A 190 -11.29 -25.94 -8.96
CA ILE A 190 -10.20 -25.76 -7.98
C ILE A 190 -8.91 -25.37 -8.74
N ARG A 191 -8.60 -26.06 -9.84
CA ARG A 191 -7.43 -25.75 -10.66
C ARG A 191 -7.49 -24.35 -11.25
N LEU A 192 -8.63 -23.95 -11.79
CA LEU A 192 -8.81 -22.61 -12.35
C LEU A 192 -8.67 -21.54 -11.28
N ALA A 193 -9.32 -21.73 -10.11
CA ALA A 193 -9.22 -20.81 -9.00
C ALA A 193 -7.79 -20.69 -8.47
N LEU A 194 -7.07 -21.81 -8.45
CA LEU A 194 -5.67 -21.88 -8.03
C LEU A 194 -4.78 -21.09 -8.99
N ILE A 195 -4.95 -21.27 -10.30
CA ILE A 195 -4.19 -20.54 -11.32
C ILE A 195 -4.43 -19.04 -11.18
N VAL A 196 -5.67 -18.62 -11.04
CA VAL A 196 -6.04 -17.21 -10.89
C VAL A 196 -5.41 -16.64 -9.60
N PHE A 197 -5.49 -17.38 -8.49
CA PHE A 197 -5.01 -16.92 -7.19
C PHE A 197 -3.48 -16.78 -7.16
N ILE A 198 -2.75 -17.71 -7.80
CA ILE A 198 -1.28 -17.72 -7.75
C ILE A 198 -0.65 -16.78 -8.78
N LEU A 199 -1.15 -16.79 -10.02
CA LEU A 199 -0.48 -16.09 -11.12
C LEU A 199 -0.73 -14.59 -11.17
N LEU A 200 -1.94 -14.14 -10.83
CA LEU A 200 -2.30 -12.75 -11.10
C LEU A 200 -1.59 -11.70 -10.25
N PRO A 201 -1.32 -11.89 -8.94
CA PRO A 201 -0.70 -10.81 -8.16
C PRO A 201 0.78 -10.51 -8.44
N SER A 202 1.50 -11.43 -9.07
CA SER A 202 2.97 -11.33 -9.18
C SER A 202 3.49 -10.55 -10.40
N ILE A 203 2.59 -10.01 -11.22
CA ILE A 203 2.98 -9.58 -12.56
C ILE A 203 3.44 -8.12 -12.62
N PHE A 204 3.16 -7.31 -11.58
CA PHE A 204 3.40 -5.87 -11.68
C PHE A 204 4.40 -5.36 -10.65
N SER A 205 5.61 -5.05 -11.14
CA SER A 205 6.62 -4.30 -10.41
C SER A 205 6.48 -2.82 -10.77
N GLY A 206 6.38 -1.98 -9.77
CA GLY A 206 6.23 -0.54 -9.98
C GLY A 206 7.44 0.12 -10.60
N SER A 207 7.22 1.11 -11.46
CA SER A 207 8.27 1.93 -12.04
C SER A 207 8.59 3.10 -11.11
N LYS A 208 9.88 3.48 -11.02
CA LYS A 208 10.32 4.63 -10.22
C LYS A 208 9.88 5.97 -10.82
N THR A 209 9.65 6.02 -12.14
CA THR A 209 9.26 7.25 -12.83
C THR A 209 7.77 7.23 -13.15
N ARG A 210 7.10 8.36 -12.93
CA ARG A 210 5.69 8.51 -13.30
C ARG A 210 5.57 8.66 -14.80
N LYS A 211 5.17 7.58 -15.45
CA LYS A 211 4.91 7.54 -16.89
C LYS A 211 3.55 6.90 -17.13
N ILE A 212 2.96 7.22 -18.30
CA ILE A 212 1.73 6.52 -18.72
C ILE A 212 2.11 5.05 -18.93
N PRO A 213 1.49 4.12 -18.20
CA PRO A 213 1.81 2.70 -18.41
C PRO A 213 1.18 2.20 -19.72
N TYR A 214 1.98 1.49 -20.49
CA TYR A 214 1.55 0.87 -21.75
C TYR A 214 1.86 -0.61 -21.74
N PRO A 215 1.15 -1.40 -22.56
CA PRO A 215 1.45 -2.83 -22.69
C PRO A 215 2.90 -3.07 -23.13
N THR A 216 3.46 -4.17 -22.63
CA THR A 216 4.80 -4.63 -22.99
C THR A 216 4.69 -5.97 -23.72
N LYS A 217 5.81 -6.66 -23.91
CA LYS A 217 5.84 -7.99 -24.50
C LYS A 217 5.15 -9.03 -23.61
N ASN A 218 4.96 -8.72 -22.32
CA ASN A 218 4.24 -9.58 -21.39
C ASN A 218 2.72 -9.48 -21.65
N PRO A 219 2.04 -10.58 -22.07
CA PRO A 219 0.60 -10.52 -22.38
C PRO A 219 -0.27 -10.01 -21.21
N PHE A 220 0.16 -10.22 -19.97
CA PHE A 220 -0.61 -9.78 -18.81
C PHE A 220 -0.65 -8.26 -18.67
N THR A 221 0.26 -7.54 -19.35
CA THR A 221 0.25 -6.07 -19.36
C THR A 221 -0.72 -5.51 -20.40
N TRP A 222 -1.29 -6.35 -21.28
CA TRP A 222 -2.20 -5.88 -22.33
C TRP A 222 -3.49 -5.26 -21.75
N ILE A 223 -3.84 -5.63 -20.53
CA ILE A 223 -5.00 -5.03 -19.85
C ILE A 223 -4.82 -3.52 -19.62
N PHE A 224 -3.57 -2.99 -19.70
CA PHE A 224 -3.33 -1.54 -19.68
C PHE A 224 -4.02 -0.82 -20.85
N LEU A 225 -4.41 -1.53 -21.88
CA LEU A 225 -5.22 -0.93 -22.96
C LEU A 225 -6.59 -0.49 -22.43
N LEU A 226 -7.10 -1.15 -21.40
CA LEU A 226 -8.49 -0.99 -20.94
C LEU A 226 -8.62 -0.41 -19.53
N VAL A 227 -7.61 -0.56 -18.66
CA VAL A 227 -7.70 -0.10 -17.27
C VAL A 227 -6.43 0.65 -16.85
N SER A 228 -6.60 1.58 -15.92
CA SER A 228 -5.50 2.38 -15.36
C SER A 228 -4.74 1.65 -14.26
N CYS A 229 -5.42 0.77 -13.51
CA CYS A 229 -4.85 0.08 -12.36
C CYS A 229 -5.03 -1.43 -12.47
N PRO A 230 -4.32 -2.08 -13.41
CA PRO A 230 -4.48 -3.53 -13.61
C PRO A 230 -4.07 -4.37 -12.39
N ASN A 231 -3.16 -3.86 -11.56
CA ASN A 231 -2.79 -4.55 -10.33
C ASN A 231 -4.01 -4.78 -9.42
N TYR A 232 -4.89 -3.78 -9.31
CA TYR A 232 -6.12 -3.93 -8.54
C TYR A 232 -7.11 -4.86 -9.23
N THR A 233 -7.16 -4.84 -10.56
CA THR A 233 -8.01 -5.75 -11.34
C THR A 233 -7.62 -7.20 -11.11
N TYR A 234 -6.31 -7.48 -11.16
CA TYR A 234 -5.79 -8.84 -10.94
C TYR A 234 -5.93 -9.27 -9.49
N GLU A 235 -5.73 -8.34 -8.55
CA GLU A 235 -5.91 -8.63 -7.12
C GLU A 235 -7.38 -9.00 -6.82
N LEU A 236 -8.31 -8.25 -7.40
CA LEU A 236 -9.74 -8.56 -7.30
C LEU A 236 -10.03 -9.95 -7.87
N GLY A 237 -9.47 -10.27 -9.05
CA GLY A 237 -9.61 -11.59 -9.67
C GLY A 237 -9.10 -12.71 -8.76
N SER A 238 -7.96 -12.50 -8.12
CA SER A 238 -7.39 -13.47 -7.19
C SER A 238 -8.32 -13.74 -6.01
N TRP A 239 -8.87 -12.70 -5.40
CA TRP A 239 -9.79 -12.85 -4.26
C TRP A 239 -11.12 -13.44 -4.67
N LEU A 240 -11.62 -13.14 -5.89
CA LEU A 240 -12.80 -13.79 -6.44
C LEU A 240 -12.56 -15.29 -6.64
N GLY A 241 -11.37 -15.65 -7.17
CA GLY A 241 -10.95 -17.05 -7.30
C GLY A 241 -10.93 -17.76 -5.96
N PHE A 242 -10.36 -17.11 -4.94
CA PHE A 242 -10.30 -17.69 -3.59
C PHE A 242 -11.70 -17.82 -2.98
N THR A 243 -12.59 -16.85 -3.23
CA THR A 243 -14.00 -16.91 -2.80
C THR A 243 -14.70 -18.13 -3.41
N LEU A 244 -14.51 -18.33 -4.72
CA LEU A 244 -15.10 -19.47 -5.42
C LEU A 244 -14.53 -20.81 -4.92
N MET A 245 -13.24 -20.82 -4.62
CA MET A 245 -12.55 -22.04 -4.15
C MET A 245 -13.00 -22.42 -2.74
N THR A 246 -13.18 -21.46 -1.86
CA THR A 246 -13.54 -21.71 -0.45
C THR A 246 -15.05 -21.72 -0.22
N GLN A 247 -15.80 -20.96 -0.99
CA GLN A 247 -17.23 -20.71 -0.81
C GLN A 247 -17.57 -20.34 0.63
N CYS A 248 -16.77 -19.47 1.18
CA CYS A 248 -16.77 -19.08 2.59
C CYS A 248 -17.25 -17.63 2.68
N LEU A 249 -18.26 -17.39 3.50
CA LEU A 249 -18.85 -16.05 3.65
C LEU A 249 -17.82 -14.98 4.10
N PRO A 250 -16.95 -15.24 5.07
CA PRO A 250 -15.92 -14.26 5.42
C PRO A 250 -15.01 -13.87 4.26
N VAL A 251 -14.65 -14.83 3.39
CA VAL A 251 -13.82 -14.57 2.20
C VAL A 251 -14.57 -13.68 1.21
N ALA A 252 -15.84 -13.99 0.98
CA ALA A 252 -16.70 -13.20 0.07
C ALA A 252 -16.83 -11.76 0.59
N PHE A 253 -17.04 -11.60 1.89
CA PHE A 253 -17.17 -10.28 2.52
C PHE A 253 -15.86 -9.48 2.44
N PHE A 254 -14.73 -10.12 2.69
CA PHE A 254 -13.40 -9.50 2.55
C PHE A 254 -13.18 -9.03 1.11
N THR A 255 -13.53 -9.87 0.14
CA THR A 255 -13.41 -9.56 -1.29
C THR A 255 -14.26 -8.33 -1.65
N LEU A 256 -15.48 -8.27 -1.15
CA LEU A 256 -16.39 -7.13 -1.41
C LEU A 256 -15.80 -5.82 -0.81
N VAL A 257 -15.40 -5.85 0.45
CA VAL A 257 -14.85 -4.67 1.12
C VAL A 257 -13.56 -4.23 0.42
N GLY A 258 -12.70 -5.19 0.07
CA GLY A 258 -11.46 -4.93 -0.66
C GLY A 258 -11.72 -4.33 -2.04
N PHE A 259 -12.72 -4.83 -2.75
CA PHE A 259 -13.11 -4.30 -4.05
C PHE A 259 -13.54 -2.84 -3.94
N ILE A 260 -14.37 -2.51 -2.95
CA ILE A 260 -14.83 -1.14 -2.73
C ILE A 260 -13.61 -0.22 -2.48
N GLN A 261 -12.71 -0.64 -1.59
CA GLN A 261 -11.52 0.15 -1.26
C GLN A 261 -10.59 0.32 -2.46
N MET A 262 -10.34 -0.76 -3.21
CA MET A 262 -9.50 -0.70 -4.41
C MET A 262 -10.13 0.19 -5.49
N THR A 263 -11.45 0.19 -5.61
CA THR A 263 -12.16 1.05 -6.55
C THR A 263 -11.95 2.52 -6.20
N VAL A 264 -12.04 2.88 -4.92
CA VAL A 264 -11.82 4.26 -4.46
C VAL A 264 -10.38 4.69 -4.82
N TRP A 265 -9.40 3.84 -4.52
CA TRP A 265 -7.99 4.14 -4.83
C TRP A 265 -7.74 4.23 -6.34
N ALA A 266 -8.34 3.31 -7.12
CA ALA A 266 -8.19 3.27 -8.58
C ALA A 266 -8.76 4.54 -9.21
N LYS A 267 -9.93 4.98 -8.75
CA LYS A 267 -10.56 6.23 -9.23
C LYS A 267 -9.68 7.45 -8.93
N GLY A 268 -9.10 7.49 -7.73
CA GLY A 268 -8.17 8.56 -7.35
C GLY A 268 -6.93 8.59 -8.25
N LYS A 269 -6.35 7.42 -8.48
CA LYS A 269 -5.16 7.27 -9.33
C LYS A 269 -5.47 7.63 -10.80
N HIS A 270 -6.62 7.17 -11.28
CA HIS A 270 -7.09 7.45 -12.65
C HIS A 270 -7.25 8.96 -12.87
N ARG A 271 -7.90 9.66 -11.93
CA ARG A 271 -8.06 11.13 -11.97
C ARG A 271 -6.71 11.83 -11.97
N SER A 272 -5.76 11.32 -11.17
CA SER A 272 -4.40 11.86 -11.11
C SER A 272 -3.71 11.74 -12.47
N TYR A 273 -3.84 10.59 -13.15
CA TYR A 273 -3.29 10.39 -14.49
C TYR A 273 -3.92 11.33 -15.52
N LEU A 274 -5.24 11.52 -15.47
CA LEU A 274 -5.94 12.42 -16.39
C LEU A 274 -5.47 13.87 -16.21
N LYS A 275 -5.18 14.29 -14.98
CA LYS A 275 -4.68 15.65 -14.71
C LYS A 275 -3.22 15.83 -15.11
N GLU A 276 -2.40 14.81 -14.92
CA GLU A 276 -0.95 14.87 -15.12
C GLU A 276 -0.56 14.73 -16.59
N PHE A 277 -1.28 13.89 -17.33
CA PHE A 277 -0.94 13.55 -18.71
C PHE A 277 -2.08 13.95 -19.67
N ARG A 278 -1.82 14.92 -20.54
CA ARG A 278 -2.80 15.38 -21.55
C ARG A 278 -3.10 14.29 -22.57
N ASP A 279 -2.13 13.41 -22.84
CA ASP A 279 -2.23 12.34 -23.84
C ASP A 279 -2.73 11.02 -23.25
N TYR A 280 -3.31 11.05 -22.04
CA TYR A 280 -3.75 9.82 -21.38
C TYR A 280 -4.91 9.20 -22.18
N PRO A 281 -4.83 7.87 -22.46
CA PRO A 281 -5.87 7.21 -23.28
C PRO A 281 -7.26 7.37 -22.69
N PRO A 282 -8.22 7.90 -23.47
CA PRO A 282 -9.56 8.22 -22.93
C PRO A 282 -10.47 7.02 -22.68
N LEU A 283 -10.15 5.85 -23.29
CA LEU A 283 -10.99 4.66 -23.17
C LEU A 283 -10.69 3.81 -21.91
N ARG A 284 -9.68 4.19 -21.14
CA ARG A 284 -9.32 3.42 -19.94
C ARG A 284 -10.30 3.68 -18.81
N SER A 285 -10.69 2.60 -18.15
CA SER A 285 -11.48 2.65 -16.91
C SER A 285 -10.54 2.54 -15.71
N PRO A 286 -10.94 2.95 -14.50
CA PRO A 286 -10.08 2.82 -13.32
C PRO A 286 -9.67 1.38 -13.00
N ILE A 287 -10.62 0.43 -12.92
CA ILE A 287 -10.34 -0.92 -12.44
C ILE A 287 -11.02 -2.04 -13.27
N LEU A 288 -12.25 -1.84 -13.72
CA LEU A 288 -12.95 -2.83 -14.53
C LEU A 288 -13.16 -2.29 -15.95
N PRO A 289 -12.73 -3.02 -16.98
CA PRO A 289 -12.87 -2.53 -18.36
C PRO A 289 -14.32 -2.12 -18.67
N PHE A 290 -14.48 -0.90 -19.20
CA PHE A 290 -15.74 -0.34 -19.67
C PHE A 290 -16.80 -0.09 -18.58
N VAL A 291 -16.49 -0.37 -17.29
CA VAL A 291 -17.48 -0.25 -16.22
C VAL A 291 -17.01 0.70 -15.12
N LEU A 292 -15.88 0.42 -14.49
CA LEU A 292 -15.35 1.18 -13.35
C LEU A 292 -13.85 1.40 -13.49
#